data_eefc42ee0788a344c8d1dbc1528d3a62
#
_entry.id   eefc42ee0788a344c8d1dbc1528d3a62
#
_cell.length_a   1.000
_cell.length_b   1.000
_cell.length_c   1.000
_cell.angle_alpha   90.00
_cell.angle_beta   90.00
_cell.angle_gamma   90.00
#
_symmetry.space_group_name_H-M   'P 1'
#
loop_
_entity.id
_entity.type
_entity.pdbx_description
1 polymer ?
#
loop_
_entity_poly.entity_id
_entity_poly.type
_entity_poly.pdbx_seq_one_letter_code
_entity_poly.pdbx_strand_id
1 'polypeptide(L)'
;MKKSVTLLAVLAALSMQGCTKDPIDIALPDDSADTPVNIDDSAGADIETDKDDDNIANTTFARTVKVSFNGSSASVTGATADFTVATDGAGVTITNNGSEAVIYELSGASTDGYFKLYSTRKQEILLNGLTLTNKKGAAINNQSHKRTFVVVKGTNTLADGASYTLTPSDEDEKAAFFSEGQLVFSGDGTLTVNATGKAGITSDDYVRFMAAPTVKVTSSAGHGVRGKESIIVSDGTVDVNVSGTGKKGFSSDTLVYIGGGVTTIKTTGSAGEVDGELTGVAGIKADLRFEMVDGVLNVTCTGTGAKGISGDNVAYFKGGTVTVDVSGANYGTSSSVSGFGPGGGHGPGGWPGGGQSSSSDNSVASKGIKFDGNLYISGGHITVKSAKHEAIEAKGVIQVTGGEVYAYSSDDAINAGGDFTIDGGAVYAQSTGNDGLDANGNLSIKGGLVFALGSGGAELAVDANSEAQKKLYVTGGTIIAVGGLESGASLSQTCWSAGTVKANTAYALFDKDGKVLGAFKTPSTGNLTLVLSAPSLDSAKYDVTVSGGTTLFNGAYTEGATVSGGSGCNLSSYSGGGGHGGPGGW
;
A
#
# COMPACT_ATOMS: atom_id res chain seq x y z
N MET A 1 -19.02 9.80 43.98
CA MET A 1 -18.35 11.08 44.27
C MET A 1 -17.18 11.25 43.33
N LYS A 2 -17.33 12.19 42.43
CA LYS A 2 -16.30 12.94 41.70
C LYS A 2 -14.88 12.35 41.62
N LYS A 3 -14.53 11.83 40.42
CA LYS A 3 -13.21 11.94 39.79
C LYS A 3 -13.30 11.31 38.41
N SER A 4 -13.65 12.07 37.41
CA SER A 4 -13.41 11.78 35.98
C SER A 4 -13.97 12.95 35.17
N VAL A 5 -13.35 14.08 35.21
CA VAL A 5 -13.49 15.18 34.25
C VAL A 5 -12.22 16.03 34.38
N THR A 6 -11.10 15.59 33.86
CA THR A 6 -9.93 16.47 33.72
C THR A 6 -8.90 15.86 32.75
N LEU A 7 -9.34 15.31 31.61
CA LEU A 7 -8.38 14.90 30.57
C LEU A 7 -8.78 15.34 29.14
N LEU A 8 -9.85 16.12 29.00
CA LEU A 8 -10.31 16.59 27.69
C LEU A 8 -10.04 18.09 27.45
N ALA A 9 -9.34 18.76 28.36
CA ALA A 9 -9.07 20.19 28.24
C ALA A 9 -7.62 20.56 27.85
N VAL A 10 -6.74 19.59 27.60
CA VAL A 10 -5.32 19.88 27.28
C VAL A 10 -5.02 19.77 25.79
N LEU A 11 -5.87 19.15 24.98
CA LEU A 11 -5.62 19.02 23.54
C LEU A 11 -6.19 20.17 22.67
N ALA A 12 -6.95 21.08 23.24
CA ALA A 12 -7.54 22.20 22.52
C ALA A 12 -6.76 23.53 22.65
N ALA A 13 -5.62 23.56 23.35
CA ALA A 13 -4.85 24.77 23.60
C ALA A 13 -3.53 24.88 22.82
N LEU A 14 -3.23 23.95 21.89
CA LEU A 14 -1.97 23.97 21.10
C LEU A 14 -2.14 24.42 19.65
N SER A 15 -3.29 24.92 19.23
CA SER A 15 -3.50 25.33 17.84
C SER A 15 -3.51 26.82 17.56
N MET A 16 -3.09 27.66 18.51
CA MET A 16 -2.96 29.10 18.24
C MET A 16 -1.75 29.69 18.96
N GLN A 17 -0.56 29.50 18.40
CA GLN A 17 0.52 30.47 18.55
C GLN A 17 1.35 30.51 17.28
N GLY A 18 1.41 31.73 16.73
CA GLY A 18 2.00 32.03 15.44
C GLY A 18 3.50 31.87 15.37
N CYS A 19 3.96 31.78 14.15
CA CYS A 19 5.35 31.81 13.71
C CYS A 19 6.19 32.87 14.44
N THR A 20 7.19 32.43 15.18
CA THR A 20 8.44 33.17 15.32
C THR A 20 9.57 32.24 14.87
N LYS A 21 10.32 32.74 13.90
CA LYS A 21 11.53 32.10 13.38
C LYS A 21 12.58 32.08 14.46
N ASP A 22 13.01 30.91 14.90
CA ASP A 22 14.38 30.65 15.31
C ASP A 22 14.72 29.23 14.87
N PRO A 23 15.87 28.99 14.21
CA PRO A 23 16.28 27.66 13.81
C PRO A 23 16.63 26.88 15.07
N ILE A 24 15.91 25.79 15.32
CA ILE A 24 16.35 24.80 16.29
C ILE A 24 17.56 24.13 15.66
N ASP A 25 18.73 24.46 16.19
CA ASP A 25 19.99 23.81 15.89
C ASP A 25 19.93 22.38 16.47
N ILE A 26 19.42 21.45 15.66
CA ILE A 26 19.53 20.03 15.98
C ILE A 26 20.95 19.66 15.62
N ALA A 27 21.84 19.59 16.62
CA ALA A 27 23.14 19.02 16.47
C ALA A 27 23.00 17.59 15.90
N LEU A 28 23.41 17.42 14.64
CA LEU A 28 23.51 16.10 14.03
C LEU A 28 24.50 15.28 14.86
N PRO A 29 24.24 14.01 15.15
CA PRO A 29 25.21 13.16 15.80
C PRO A 29 26.46 13.03 14.92
N ASP A 30 27.60 13.09 15.55
CA ASP A 30 28.94 12.96 14.98
C ASP A 30 29.04 11.67 14.13
N ASP A 31 29.64 11.79 12.96
CA ASP A 31 29.67 10.85 11.83
C ASP A 31 30.59 9.63 12.08
N SER A 32 30.62 9.09 13.30
CA SER A 32 31.46 7.97 13.68
C SER A 32 30.80 6.96 14.61
N ALA A 33 29.77 6.29 14.18
CA ALA A 33 29.40 4.97 14.71
C ALA A 33 28.51 4.23 13.71
N ASP A 34 29.05 3.19 13.09
CA ASP A 34 28.30 2.12 12.43
C ASP A 34 27.40 1.39 13.45
N THR A 35 26.32 2.02 13.86
CA THR A 35 25.22 1.31 14.50
C THR A 35 24.26 0.92 13.39
N PRO A 36 23.93 -0.38 13.24
CA PRO A 36 22.86 -0.80 12.36
C PRO A 36 21.61 0.03 12.73
N VAL A 37 21.05 0.74 11.78
CA VAL A 37 19.78 1.44 12.00
C VAL A 37 18.77 0.36 12.35
N ASN A 38 18.44 0.25 13.64
CA ASN A 38 17.33 -0.59 14.08
C ASN A 38 16.08 -0.01 13.44
N ILE A 39 15.43 -0.80 12.57
CA ILE A 39 14.06 -0.49 12.13
C ILE A 39 13.27 -0.30 13.40
N ASP A 40 12.81 0.92 13.67
CA ASP A 40 12.03 1.21 14.87
C ASP A 40 10.64 0.56 14.75
N ASP A 41 10.56 -0.69 15.18
CA ASP A 41 9.31 -1.44 15.30
C ASP A 41 8.40 -0.90 16.43
N SER A 42 8.87 0.08 17.21
CA SER A 42 8.15 0.57 18.40
C SER A 42 6.90 1.40 18.06
N ALA A 43 6.80 1.95 16.86
CA ALA A 43 5.60 2.67 16.40
C ALA A 43 4.40 1.77 16.11
N GLY A 44 4.33 0.60 16.69
CA GLY A 44 3.25 -0.36 16.49
C GLY A 44 3.32 -1.58 17.38
N ALA A 45 4.10 -1.51 18.45
CA ALA A 45 4.34 -2.64 19.37
C ALA A 45 3.06 -3.20 20.02
N ASP A 46 1.97 -2.43 20.04
CA ASP A 46 0.71 -2.81 20.68
C ASP A 46 -0.42 -3.21 19.71
N ILE A 47 -0.14 -3.33 18.41
CA ILE A 47 -1.13 -3.83 17.46
C ILE A 47 -1.14 -5.35 17.54
N GLU A 48 -2.03 -5.89 18.38
CA GLU A 48 -2.26 -7.32 18.50
C GLU A 48 -2.82 -7.88 17.18
N THR A 49 -1.94 -8.39 16.33
CA THR A 49 -2.35 -9.10 15.10
C THR A 49 -2.78 -10.53 15.37
N ASP A 50 -2.43 -11.08 16.54
CA ASP A 50 -2.81 -12.43 16.97
C ASP A 50 -3.51 -12.36 18.33
N LYS A 51 -4.85 -12.50 18.32
CA LYS A 51 -5.68 -12.48 19.51
C LYS A 51 -6.20 -13.90 19.79
N ASP A 52 -5.85 -14.49 20.92
CA ASP A 52 -6.42 -15.77 21.39
C ASP A 52 -7.95 -15.75 21.35
N ASP A 53 -8.52 -14.60 21.60
CA ASP A 53 -9.97 -14.36 21.59
C ASP A 53 -10.61 -14.47 20.20
N ASP A 54 -9.84 -14.42 19.11
CA ASP A 54 -10.31 -14.63 17.73
C ASP A 54 -10.36 -16.10 17.34
N ASN A 55 -9.79 -16.98 18.16
CA ASN A 55 -9.95 -18.41 17.97
C ASN A 55 -11.33 -18.84 18.48
N ILE A 56 -12.22 -19.21 17.55
CA ILE A 56 -13.58 -19.66 17.87
C ILE A 56 -13.60 -20.85 18.83
N ALA A 57 -12.56 -21.71 18.81
CA ALA A 57 -12.46 -22.85 19.72
C ALA A 57 -12.35 -22.44 21.21
N ASN A 58 -11.96 -21.19 21.47
CA ASN A 58 -11.89 -20.63 22.83
C ASN A 58 -13.25 -20.10 23.32
N THR A 59 -14.32 -20.22 22.51
CA THR A 59 -15.67 -19.78 22.88
C THR A 59 -16.63 -20.97 22.92
N THR A 60 -17.33 -21.14 24.05
CA THR A 60 -18.39 -22.13 24.18
C THR A 60 -19.73 -21.50 23.87
N PHE A 61 -20.46 -22.09 22.93
CA PHE A 61 -21.81 -21.67 22.56
C PHE A 61 -22.84 -22.59 23.22
N ALA A 62 -23.80 -21.99 23.91
CA ALA A 62 -24.78 -22.73 24.68
C ALA A 62 -25.85 -23.41 23.80
N ARG A 63 -26.16 -22.80 22.66
CA ARG A 63 -27.24 -23.26 21.76
C ARG A 63 -27.10 -22.71 20.35
N THR A 64 -27.92 -23.28 19.44
CA THR A 64 -28.07 -22.77 18.08
C THR A 64 -29.51 -22.27 17.89
N VAL A 65 -29.64 -21.01 17.46
CA VAL A 65 -30.87 -20.43 16.93
C VAL A 65 -30.78 -20.49 15.42
N LYS A 66 -31.75 -21.18 14.79
CA LYS A 66 -31.77 -21.34 13.33
C LYS A 66 -32.76 -20.37 12.70
N VAL A 67 -32.31 -19.67 11.69
CA VAL A 67 -33.11 -18.77 10.84
C VAL A 67 -33.09 -19.35 9.43
N SER A 68 -34.27 -19.76 8.95
CA SER A 68 -34.41 -20.32 7.60
C SER A 68 -35.28 -19.42 6.74
N PHE A 69 -34.67 -18.88 5.68
CA PHE A 69 -35.36 -18.00 4.72
C PHE A 69 -36.03 -18.82 3.62
N ASN A 70 -37.28 -18.48 3.31
CA ASN A 70 -38.07 -19.17 2.30
C ASN A 70 -38.89 -18.17 1.45
N GLY A 71 -38.21 -17.57 0.47
CA GLY A 71 -38.82 -16.57 -0.41
C GLY A 71 -39.21 -15.30 0.35
N SER A 72 -40.52 -15.10 0.54
CA SER A 72 -41.07 -13.92 1.22
C SER A 72 -41.31 -14.10 2.73
N SER A 73 -40.85 -15.21 3.31
CA SER A 73 -41.00 -15.49 4.75
C SER A 73 -39.72 -16.05 5.34
N ALA A 74 -39.60 -15.98 6.66
CA ALA A 74 -38.54 -16.65 7.41
C ALA A 74 -39.15 -17.38 8.62
N SER A 75 -38.46 -18.42 9.07
CA SER A 75 -38.81 -19.14 10.29
C SER A 75 -37.60 -19.13 11.25
N VAL A 76 -37.89 -19.01 12.55
CA VAL A 76 -36.90 -19.03 13.61
C VAL A 76 -37.21 -20.18 14.56
N THR A 77 -36.19 -21.00 14.84
CA THR A 77 -36.29 -22.12 15.78
C THR A 77 -35.12 -22.13 16.74
N GLY A 78 -35.26 -22.74 17.91
CA GLY A 78 -34.22 -22.80 18.94
C GLY A 78 -34.11 -21.55 19.84
N ALA A 79 -34.90 -20.52 19.57
CA ALA A 79 -35.04 -19.37 20.47
C ALA A 79 -35.85 -19.78 21.71
N THR A 80 -35.44 -19.29 22.89
CA THR A 80 -36.09 -19.50 24.20
C THR A 80 -36.65 -18.18 24.71
N ALA A 81 -37.17 -18.17 25.91
CA ALA A 81 -37.76 -16.96 26.51
C ALA A 81 -36.77 -15.77 26.67
N ASP A 82 -35.46 -16.06 26.59
CA ASP A 82 -34.43 -15.03 26.63
C ASP A 82 -34.26 -14.27 25.31
N PHE A 83 -34.97 -14.69 24.27
CA PHE A 83 -34.92 -14.04 22.98
C PHE A 83 -36.24 -13.32 22.66
N THR A 84 -36.11 -12.13 22.16
CA THR A 84 -37.21 -11.45 21.46
C THR A 84 -37.00 -11.63 19.98
N VAL A 85 -37.95 -12.24 19.29
CA VAL A 85 -37.90 -12.47 17.84
C VAL A 85 -39.05 -11.68 17.20
N ALA A 86 -38.69 -10.79 16.27
CA ALA A 86 -39.65 -10.09 15.42
C ALA A 86 -39.41 -10.47 13.96
N THR A 87 -40.51 -10.70 13.21
CA THR A 87 -40.43 -11.02 11.78
C THR A 87 -41.36 -10.07 11.01
N ASP A 88 -40.85 -9.61 9.84
CA ASP A 88 -41.60 -8.84 8.86
C ASP A 88 -41.33 -9.42 7.48
N GLY A 89 -42.26 -10.25 7.02
CA GLY A 89 -42.04 -11.07 5.82
C GLY A 89 -40.83 -11.99 5.98
N ALA A 90 -39.79 -11.79 5.17
CA ALA A 90 -38.49 -12.46 5.31
C ALA A 90 -37.49 -11.63 6.12
N GLY A 91 -37.86 -10.49 6.69
CA GLY A 91 -37.01 -9.75 7.63
C GLY A 91 -37.09 -10.39 9.02
N VAL A 92 -35.94 -10.62 9.64
CA VAL A 92 -35.82 -11.20 10.98
C VAL A 92 -34.98 -10.30 11.87
N THR A 93 -35.55 -9.88 12.98
CA THR A 93 -34.81 -9.19 14.05
C THR A 93 -34.78 -10.06 15.28
N ILE A 94 -33.60 -10.31 15.85
CA ILE A 94 -33.42 -11.06 17.08
C ILE A 94 -32.73 -10.16 18.11
N THR A 95 -33.32 -10.08 19.30
CA THR A 95 -32.67 -9.51 20.48
C THR A 95 -32.35 -10.64 21.47
N ASN A 96 -31.08 -10.83 21.76
CA ASN A 96 -30.63 -11.81 22.76
C ASN A 96 -30.44 -11.09 24.11
N ASN A 97 -31.36 -11.35 25.03
CA ASN A 97 -31.31 -10.84 26.42
C ASN A 97 -30.64 -11.83 27.38
N GLY A 98 -30.23 -13.00 26.90
CA GLY A 98 -29.57 -14.06 27.68
C GLY A 98 -28.13 -13.72 28.08
N SER A 99 -27.57 -14.59 28.91
CA SER A 99 -26.19 -14.44 29.44
C SER A 99 -25.15 -15.23 28.67
N GLU A 100 -25.56 -16.04 27.69
CA GLU A 100 -24.69 -17.02 27.03
C GLU A 100 -24.37 -16.63 25.58
N ALA A 101 -23.23 -17.10 25.08
CA ALA A 101 -22.88 -17.03 23.67
C ALA A 101 -23.76 -18.00 22.85
N VAL A 102 -24.15 -17.60 21.64
CA VAL A 102 -25.14 -18.32 20.82
C VAL A 102 -24.68 -18.37 19.36
N ILE A 103 -25.00 -19.48 18.70
CA ILE A 103 -24.84 -19.65 17.26
C ILE A 103 -26.15 -19.24 16.59
N TYR A 104 -26.09 -18.34 15.59
CA TYR A 104 -27.17 -18.02 14.68
C TYR A 104 -26.90 -18.67 13.34
N GLU A 105 -27.53 -19.81 13.07
CA GLU A 105 -27.41 -20.50 11.78
C GLU A 105 -28.40 -19.91 10.78
N LEU A 106 -27.87 -19.26 9.74
CA LEU A 106 -28.64 -18.61 8.68
C LEU A 106 -28.60 -19.48 7.41
N SER A 107 -29.75 -19.84 6.86
CA SER A 107 -29.86 -20.70 5.69
C SER A 107 -31.03 -20.34 4.80
N GLY A 108 -31.06 -20.90 3.58
CA GLY A 108 -32.16 -20.73 2.63
C GLY A 108 -32.04 -19.47 1.78
N ALA A 109 -33.14 -18.99 1.23
CA ALA A 109 -33.08 -17.90 0.26
C ALA A 109 -34.25 -16.90 0.41
N SER A 110 -33.93 -15.59 0.28
CA SER A 110 -34.88 -14.51 0.10
C SER A 110 -34.33 -13.42 -0.80
N THR A 111 -35.16 -12.86 -1.66
CA THR A 111 -34.85 -11.71 -2.52
C THR A 111 -35.29 -10.37 -1.93
N ASP A 112 -35.91 -10.39 -0.74
CA ASP A 112 -36.30 -9.20 0.04
C ASP A 112 -36.46 -9.58 1.51
N GLY A 113 -35.33 -9.80 2.19
CA GLY A 113 -35.26 -10.18 3.59
C GLY A 113 -33.97 -9.68 4.21
N TYR A 114 -33.91 -9.71 5.53
CA TYR A 114 -32.72 -9.31 6.28
C TYR A 114 -32.57 -10.12 7.58
N PHE A 115 -31.38 -10.13 8.12
CA PHE A 115 -31.11 -10.58 9.48
C PHE A 115 -30.52 -9.43 10.30
N LYS A 116 -31.20 -9.05 11.39
CA LYS A 116 -30.77 -8.03 12.32
C LYS A 116 -30.61 -8.62 13.73
N LEU A 117 -29.49 -8.30 14.38
CA LEU A 117 -29.12 -8.88 15.66
C LEU A 117 -28.76 -7.80 16.68
N TYR A 118 -29.37 -7.88 17.84
CA TYR A 118 -28.96 -7.19 19.06
C TYR A 118 -28.50 -8.20 20.10
N SER A 119 -27.30 -8.04 20.59
CA SER A 119 -26.73 -8.94 21.60
C SER A 119 -25.67 -8.22 22.43
N THR A 120 -25.57 -8.58 23.70
CA THR A 120 -24.49 -8.14 24.61
C THR A 120 -23.43 -9.23 24.83
N ARG A 121 -23.49 -10.31 24.04
CA ARG A 121 -22.62 -11.49 24.14
C ARG A 121 -21.85 -11.72 22.87
N LYS A 122 -20.70 -12.45 22.97
CA LYS A 122 -20.04 -13.03 21.81
C LYS A 122 -21.03 -13.95 21.10
N GLN A 123 -20.98 -13.99 19.78
CA GLN A 123 -21.87 -14.83 18.96
C GLN A 123 -21.15 -15.40 17.75
N GLU A 124 -21.76 -16.45 17.22
CA GLU A 124 -21.43 -16.98 15.91
C GLU A 124 -22.59 -16.69 14.94
N ILE A 125 -22.29 -16.19 13.76
CA ILE A 125 -23.18 -16.19 12.60
C ILE A 125 -22.68 -17.27 11.64
N LEU A 126 -23.36 -18.43 11.65
CA LEU A 126 -23.08 -19.53 10.74
C LEU A 126 -23.87 -19.32 9.43
N LEU A 127 -23.16 -19.01 8.37
CA LEU A 127 -23.72 -18.92 7.02
C LEU A 127 -23.71 -20.31 6.38
N ASN A 128 -24.86 -20.94 6.19
CA ASN A 128 -25.01 -22.30 5.74
C ASN A 128 -25.92 -22.41 4.52
N GLY A 129 -25.40 -22.11 3.34
CA GLY A 129 -26.17 -22.11 2.10
C GLY A 129 -27.19 -20.97 2.03
N LEU A 130 -26.81 -19.78 2.44
CA LEU A 130 -27.67 -18.59 2.50
C LEU A 130 -27.59 -17.78 1.21
N THR A 131 -28.78 -17.41 0.67
CA THR A 131 -28.88 -16.36 -0.36
C THR A 131 -29.86 -15.29 0.14
N LEU A 132 -29.33 -14.13 0.54
CA LEU A 132 -30.13 -13.10 1.19
C LEU A 132 -29.89 -11.74 0.54
N THR A 133 -30.97 -11.14 0.04
CA THR A 133 -30.99 -9.77 -0.49
C THR A 133 -31.95 -8.93 0.34
N ASN A 134 -31.49 -7.77 0.81
CA ASN A 134 -32.35 -6.76 1.40
C ASN A 134 -32.45 -5.57 0.44
N LYS A 135 -33.62 -5.31 -0.12
CA LYS A 135 -33.84 -4.18 -1.03
C LYS A 135 -33.83 -2.81 -0.34
N LYS A 136 -33.87 -2.77 0.99
CA LYS A 136 -34.10 -1.55 1.78
C LYS A 136 -33.03 -1.27 2.82
N GLY A 137 -31.93 -2.04 2.81
CA GLY A 137 -30.86 -1.91 3.77
C GLY A 137 -29.81 -3.03 3.67
N ALA A 138 -29.10 -3.27 4.75
CA ALA A 138 -28.15 -4.36 4.87
C ALA A 138 -28.82 -5.73 4.83
N ALA A 139 -28.20 -6.71 4.19
CA ALA A 139 -28.64 -8.11 4.27
C ALA A 139 -28.41 -8.67 5.69
N ILE A 140 -27.26 -8.33 6.31
CA ILE A 140 -26.96 -8.66 7.70
C ILE A 140 -26.58 -7.37 8.42
N ASN A 141 -27.32 -7.04 9.49
CA ASN A 141 -27.10 -5.89 10.34
C ASN A 141 -26.90 -6.35 11.79
N ASN A 142 -25.64 -6.39 12.23
CA ASN A 142 -25.27 -6.78 13.58
C ASN A 142 -25.00 -5.55 14.43
N GLN A 143 -25.95 -5.23 15.32
CA GLN A 143 -25.87 -4.11 16.26
C GLN A 143 -25.19 -4.50 17.60
N SER A 144 -24.49 -5.62 17.64
CA SER A 144 -23.73 -6.06 18.79
C SER A 144 -22.31 -5.49 18.75
N HIS A 145 -21.89 -4.82 19.82
CA HIS A 145 -20.50 -4.40 20.03
C HIS A 145 -19.58 -5.54 20.51
N LYS A 146 -20.02 -6.78 20.40
CA LYS A 146 -19.25 -7.96 20.81
C LYS A 146 -18.74 -8.71 19.61
N ARG A 147 -17.63 -9.41 19.80
CA ARG A 147 -17.01 -10.25 18.75
C ARG A 147 -18.02 -11.20 18.13
N THR A 148 -18.07 -11.16 16.82
CA THR A 148 -18.92 -12.02 16.00
C THR A 148 -18.03 -12.89 15.13
N PHE A 149 -18.06 -14.20 15.40
CA PHE A 149 -17.46 -15.19 14.52
C PHE A 149 -18.40 -15.43 13.34
N VAL A 150 -17.89 -15.23 12.13
CA VAL A 150 -18.63 -15.49 10.89
C VAL A 150 -18.10 -16.77 10.27
N VAL A 151 -18.81 -17.88 10.52
CA VAL A 151 -18.42 -19.18 9.98
C VAL A 151 -19.11 -19.38 8.63
N VAL A 152 -18.29 -19.50 7.58
CA VAL A 152 -18.79 -19.65 6.20
C VAL A 152 -18.77 -21.11 5.82
N LYS A 153 -19.95 -21.70 5.57
CA LYS A 153 -20.13 -23.09 5.14
C LYS A 153 -20.94 -23.14 3.85
N GLY A 154 -20.43 -23.93 2.89
CA GLY A 154 -21.09 -24.02 1.57
C GLY A 154 -20.99 -22.71 0.78
N THR A 155 -21.98 -22.45 -0.05
CA THR A 155 -22.01 -21.23 -0.90
C THR A 155 -23.05 -20.25 -0.39
N ASN A 156 -22.64 -19.04 -0.11
CA ASN A 156 -23.48 -17.98 0.45
C ASN A 156 -23.42 -16.71 -0.40
N THR A 157 -24.54 -16.01 -0.50
CA THR A 157 -24.64 -14.75 -1.22
C THR A 157 -25.44 -13.74 -0.39
N LEU A 158 -24.86 -12.56 -0.19
CA LEU A 158 -25.51 -11.41 0.43
C LEU A 158 -25.58 -10.26 -0.56
N ALA A 159 -26.68 -9.53 -0.57
CA ALA A 159 -26.83 -8.31 -1.35
C ALA A 159 -27.64 -7.26 -0.58
N ASP A 160 -27.26 -6.00 -0.71
CA ASP A 160 -28.00 -4.87 -0.17
C ASP A 160 -28.93 -4.23 -1.22
N GLY A 161 -29.73 -3.27 -0.77
CA GLY A 161 -30.49 -2.38 -1.61
C GLY A 161 -29.72 -1.10 -1.96
N ALA A 162 -30.09 -0.49 -3.07
CA ALA A 162 -29.50 0.80 -3.48
C ALA A 162 -29.81 1.96 -2.52
N SER A 163 -30.79 1.80 -1.64
CA SER A 163 -31.14 2.78 -0.60
C SER A 163 -31.42 2.08 0.73
N TYR A 164 -31.08 2.74 1.83
CA TYR A 164 -31.26 2.27 3.20
C TYR A 164 -32.39 3.05 3.84
N THR A 165 -33.58 2.46 3.86
CA THR A 165 -34.83 3.12 4.30
C THR A 165 -35.39 2.54 5.59
N LEU A 166 -34.81 1.45 6.09
CA LEU A 166 -35.26 0.77 7.31
C LEU A 166 -34.34 1.03 8.52
N THR A 167 -33.27 1.82 8.35
CA THR A 167 -32.34 2.14 9.43
C THR A 167 -32.97 3.15 10.38
N PRO A 168 -33.15 2.85 11.69
CA PRO A 168 -33.52 3.83 12.67
C PRO A 168 -32.51 4.98 12.73
N SER A 169 -32.98 6.17 13.12
CA SER A 169 -32.14 7.39 13.13
C SER A 169 -31.04 7.39 14.16
N ASP A 170 -31.09 6.49 15.12
CA ASP A 170 -30.15 6.31 16.23
C ASP A 170 -29.22 5.09 16.03
N GLU A 171 -29.25 4.48 14.85
CA GLU A 171 -28.42 3.32 14.50
C GLU A 171 -27.59 3.59 13.27
N ASP A 172 -26.43 2.95 13.22
CA ASP A 172 -25.60 2.86 12.03
C ASP A 172 -25.94 1.60 11.22
N GLU A 173 -25.86 1.76 9.91
CA GLU A 173 -25.98 0.66 8.94
C GLU A 173 -25.16 1.05 7.70
N LYS A 174 -23.91 0.56 7.63
CA LYS A 174 -22.89 1.11 6.72
C LYS A 174 -22.52 0.20 5.55
N ALA A 175 -23.03 -1.04 5.53
CA ALA A 175 -22.64 -2.06 4.56
C ALA A 175 -23.72 -3.09 4.30
N ALA A 176 -23.60 -3.87 3.23
CA ALA A 176 -24.42 -5.05 2.97
C ALA A 176 -24.30 -6.09 4.10
N PHE A 177 -23.10 -6.23 4.68
CA PHE A 177 -22.85 -6.90 5.95
C PHE A 177 -22.23 -5.90 6.91
N PHE A 178 -23.00 -5.42 7.85
CA PHE A 178 -22.58 -4.44 8.85
C PHE A 178 -22.49 -5.04 10.25
N SER A 179 -21.50 -4.62 11.03
CA SER A 179 -21.33 -4.95 12.44
C SER A 179 -20.77 -3.77 13.24
N GLU A 180 -21.38 -3.50 14.40
CA GLU A 180 -20.85 -2.57 15.39
C GLU A 180 -19.57 -3.10 16.09
N GLY A 181 -19.44 -4.41 16.24
CA GLY A 181 -18.29 -5.07 16.84
C GLY A 181 -17.48 -5.88 15.86
N GLN A 182 -16.42 -6.52 16.38
CA GLN A 182 -15.45 -7.29 15.62
C GLN A 182 -16.10 -8.36 14.75
N LEU A 183 -15.61 -8.50 13.52
CA LEU A 183 -15.95 -9.58 12.59
C LEU A 183 -14.75 -10.49 12.38
N VAL A 184 -14.88 -11.76 12.73
CA VAL A 184 -13.85 -12.78 12.52
C VAL A 184 -14.37 -13.86 11.58
N PHE A 185 -13.90 -13.85 10.33
CA PHE A 185 -14.31 -14.78 9.28
C PHE A 185 -13.49 -16.06 9.33
N SER A 186 -14.17 -17.21 9.28
CA SER A 186 -13.55 -18.55 9.20
C SER A 186 -14.45 -19.53 8.45
N GLY A 187 -14.04 -20.79 8.33
CA GLY A 187 -14.80 -21.84 7.65
C GLY A 187 -14.19 -22.23 6.30
N ASP A 188 -14.86 -23.13 5.59
CA ASP A 188 -14.39 -23.75 4.34
C ASP A 188 -15.26 -23.40 3.12
N GLY A 189 -16.24 -22.53 3.32
CA GLY A 189 -17.20 -22.14 2.28
C GLY A 189 -16.81 -20.89 1.51
N THR A 190 -17.76 -20.46 0.67
CA THR A 190 -17.66 -19.23 -0.11
C THR A 190 -18.76 -18.25 0.31
N LEU A 191 -18.37 -17.00 0.56
CA LEU A 191 -19.25 -15.87 0.76
C LEU A 191 -19.08 -14.86 -0.39
N THR A 192 -20.17 -14.56 -1.09
CA THR A 192 -20.22 -13.47 -2.08
C THR A 192 -21.07 -12.33 -1.53
N VAL A 193 -20.53 -11.12 -1.50
CA VAL A 193 -21.23 -9.90 -1.07
C VAL A 193 -21.32 -8.94 -2.25
N ASN A 194 -22.55 -8.59 -2.64
CA ASN A 194 -22.83 -7.65 -3.72
C ASN A 194 -23.47 -6.39 -3.13
N ALA A 195 -22.69 -5.32 -3.03
CA ALA A 195 -23.11 -4.07 -2.43
C ALA A 195 -23.35 -2.98 -3.49
N THR A 196 -24.54 -2.42 -3.47
CA THR A 196 -24.98 -1.37 -4.41
C THR A 196 -25.36 -0.07 -3.71
N GLY A 197 -25.70 -0.11 -2.43
CA GLY A 197 -26.12 1.06 -1.66
C GLY A 197 -25.02 1.64 -0.79
N LYS A 198 -24.24 0.79 -0.15
CA LYS A 198 -23.15 1.20 0.74
C LYS A 198 -21.91 0.32 0.57
N ALA A 199 -21.10 0.12 1.61
CA ALA A 199 -19.94 -0.76 1.55
C ALA A 199 -20.32 -2.24 1.46
N GLY A 200 -19.39 -3.09 1.08
CA GLY A 200 -19.61 -4.54 1.07
C GLY A 200 -19.68 -5.11 2.48
N ILE A 201 -18.58 -5.05 3.19
CA ILE A 201 -18.44 -5.49 4.59
C ILE A 201 -17.89 -4.33 5.41
N THR A 202 -18.53 -4.01 6.53
CA THR A 202 -18.04 -2.99 7.47
C THR A 202 -18.15 -3.46 8.90
N SER A 203 -17.07 -3.27 9.66
CA SER A 203 -17.07 -3.31 11.11
C SER A 203 -16.64 -1.94 11.65
N ASP A 204 -17.33 -1.45 12.69
CA ASP A 204 -16.92 -0.25 13.42
C ASP A 204 -15.76 -0.54 14.40
N ASP A 205 -15.31 -1.77 14.42
CA ASP A 205 -14.12 -2.26 15.11
C ASP A 205 -13.18 -2.86 14.03
N TYR A 206 -12.75 -4.10 14.12
CA TYR A 206 -11.91 -4.72 13.09
C TYR A 206 -12.61 -5.84 12.31
N VAL A 207 -12.07 -6.11 11.12
CA VAL A 207 -12.41 -7.27 10.29
C VAL A 207 -11.18 -8.16 10.17
N ARG A 208 -11.32 -9.43 10.55
CA ARG A 208 -10.27 -10.44 10.44
C ARG A 208 -10.71 -11.60 9.57
N PHE A 209 -9.84 -11.99 8.62
CA PHE A 209 -9.99 -13.20 7.82
C PHE A 209 -8.98 -14.24 8.31
N MET A 210 -9.50 -15.41 8.73
CA MET A 210 -8.72 -16.54 9.23
C MET A 210 -8.72 -17.69 8.21
N ALA A 211 -8.19 -18.84 8.58
CA ALA A 211 -7.99 -19.97 7.68
C ALA A 211 -9.24 -20.36 6.87
N ALA A 212 -9.02 -20.55 5.61
CA ALA A 212 -9.80 -21.24 4.59
C ALA A 212 -11.05 -20.58 3.97
N PRO A 213 -11.73 -19.54 4.46
CA PRO A 213 -12.89 -19.03 3.73
C PRO A 213 -12.48 -18.34 2.42
N THR A 214 -13.36 -18.45 1.42
CA THR A 214 -13.30 -17.60 0.23
C THR A 214 -14.33 -16.49 0.36
N VAL A 215 -13.88 -15.24 0.45
CA VAL A 215 -14.76 -14.06 0.57
C VAL A 215 -14.61 -13.20 -0.67
N LYS A 216 -15.71 -13.01 -1.41
CA LYS A 216 -15.77 -12.19 -2.62
C LYS A 216 -16.67 -10.98 -2.37
N VAL A 217 -16.17 -9.79 -2.60
CA VAL A 217 -16.90 -8.55 -2.38
C VAL A 217 -16.91 -7.73 -3.65
N THR A 218 -18.10 -7.32 -4.09
CA THR A 218 -18.27 -6.33 -5.14
C THR A 218 -19.02 -5.14 -4.57
N SER A 219 -18.48 -3.93 -4.72
CA SER A 219 -19.12 -2.71 -4.24
C SER A 219 -19.10 -1.61 -5.30
N SER A 220 -20.24 -0.99 -5.53
CA SER A 220 -20.38 0.14 -6.48
C SER A 220 -20.60 1.49 -5.81
N ALA A 221 -21.07 1.52 -4.57
CA ALA A 221 -21.39 2.77 -3.86
C ALA A 221 -20.47 3.04 -2.65
N GLY A 222 -19.90 2.01 -2.05
CA GLY A 222 -19.08 2.13 -0.85
C GLY A 222 -17.71 1.48 -1.01
N HIS A 223 -16.99 1.35 0.10
CA HIS A 223 -15.76 0.57 0.16
C HIS A 223 -16.05 -0.93 -0.03
N GLY A 224 -15.04 -1.69 -0.43
CA GLY A 224 -15.18 -3.14 -0.47
C GLY A 224 -15.30 -3.70 0.94
N VAL A 225 -14.21 -3.61 1.70
CA VAL A 225 -14.15 -3.96 3.13
C VAL A 225 -13.64 -2.76 3.91
N ARG A 226 -14.35 -2.42 5.01
CA ARG A 226 -13.90 -1.43 5.98
C ARG A 226 -13.85 -2.04 7.37
N GLY A 227 -12.69 -2.03 7.96
CA GLY A 227 -12.51 -2.22 9.41
C GLY A 227 -12.05 -0.90 9.99
N LYS A 228 -12.90 -0.26 10.79
CA LYS A 228 -12.57 1.08 11.31
C LYS A 228 -11.24 1.07 12.04
N GLU A 229 -11.04 0.11 12.94
CA GLU A 229 -9.77 -0.03 13.66
C GLU A 229 -8.74 -0.81 12.85
N SER A 230 -9.10 -1.97 12.27
CA SER A 230 -8.15 -2.70 11.45
C SER A 230 -8.80 -3.68 10.45
N ILE A 231 -8.03 -4.05 9.44
CA ILE A 231 -8.30 -5.19 8.55
C ILE A 231 -7.09 -6.12 8.66
N ILE A 232 -7.35 -7.36 9.06
CA ILE A 232 -6.31 -8.38 9.28
C ILE A 232 -6.61 -9.58 8.39
N VAL A 233 -5.73 -9.89 7.46
CA VAL A 233 -5.80 -11.11 6.66
C VAL A 233 -4.73 -12.07 7.17
N SER A 234 -5.14 -13.05 7.97
CA SER A 234 -4.23 -14.08 8.49
C SER A 234 -4.11 -15.25 7.52
N ASP A 235 -5.19 -15.56 6.79
CA ASP A 235 -5.24 -16.65 5.79
C ASP A 235 -6.54 -16.55 4.97
N GLY A 236 -6.77 -17.49 4.04
CA GLY A 236 -7.96 -17.59 3.20
C GLY A 236 -7.80 -16.85 1.86
N THR A 237 -8.92 -16.70 1.16
CA THR A 237 -8.96 -15.98 -0.13
C THR A 237 -9.93 -14.81 -0.03
N VAL A 238 -9.44 -13.60 -0.27
CA VAL A 238 -10.24 -12.38 -0.25
C VAL A 238 -10.13 -11.69 -1.62
N ASP A 239 -11.26 -11.60 -2.32
CA ASP A 239 -11.37 -10.98 -3.66
C ASP A 239 -12.31 -9.77 -3.59
N VAL A 240 -11.81 -8.59 -3.87
CA VAL A 240 -12.54 -7.32 -3.69
C VAL A 240 -12.53 -6.52 -4.99
N ASN A 241 -13.73 -6.20 -5.49
CA ASN A 241 -13.93 -5.38 -6.68
C ASN A 241 -14.72 -4.12 -6.32
N VAL A 242 -14.16 -2.93 -6.53
CA VAL A 242 -14.79 -1.66 -6.20
C VAL A 242 -14.82 -0.74 -7.43
N SER A 243 -16.00 -0.20 -7.73
CA SER A 243 -16.19 0.73 -8.86
C SER A 243 -16.67 2.12 -8.46
N GLY A 244 -16.94 2.36 -7.17
CA GLY A 244 -17.44 3.65 -6.69
C GLY A 244 -16.40 4.76 -6.72
N THR A 245 -16.84 5.99 -7.03
CA THR A 245 -16.00 7.21 -6.99
C THR A 245 -15.48 7.47 -5.57
N GLY A 246 -14.20 7.73 -5.42
CA GLY A 246 -13.56 7.99 -4.12
C GLY A 246 -13.52 6.79 -3.16
N LYS A 247 -13.88 5.57 -3.61
CA LYS A 247 -13.97 4.39 -2.74
C LYS A 247 -12.70 3.54 -2.80
N LYS A 248 -12.50 2.72 -1.77
CA LYS A 248 -11.29 1.91 -1.56
C LYS A 248 -11.66 0.42 -1.53
N GLY A 249 -10.74 -0.43 -1.97
CA GLY A 249 -10.88 -1.88 -1.79
C GLY A 249 -10.90 -2.23 -0.30
N PHE A 250 -9.79 -2.04 0.38
CA PHE A 250 -9.67 -2.05 1.84
C PHE A 250 -9.55 -0.63 2.38
N SER A 251 -10.20 -0.33 3.49
CA SER A 251 -10.12 0.96 4.19
C SER A 251 -10.08 0.76 5.70
N SER A 252 -9.04 1.28 6.35
CA SER A 252 -8.89 1.26 7.80
C SER A 252 -8.28 2.56 8.30
N ASP A 253 -8.76 3.04 9.46
CA ASP A 253 -8.24 4.26 10.09
C ASP A 253 -6.92 3.97 10.85
N THR A 254 -6.61 2.69 11.15
CA THR A 254 -5.36 2.33 11.82
C THR A 254 -4.53 1.35 11.03
N LEU A 255 -4.89 0.07 10.95
CA LEU A 255 -4.04 -0.98 10.43
C LEU A 255 -4.68 -1.75 9.27
N VAL A 256 -3.90 -1.99 8.21
CA VAL A 256 -4.13 -3.12 7.31
C VAL A 256 -2.93 -4.05 7.41
N TYR A 257 -3.17 -5.28 7.87
CA TYR A 257 -2.16 -6.32 8.07
C TYR A 257 -2.45 -7.51 7.17
N ILE A 258 -1.46 -7.92 6.40
CA ILE A 258 -1.52 -9.12 5.56
C ILE A 258 -0.44 -10.10 6.05
N GLY A 259 -0.88 -11.13 6.75
CA GLY A 259 0.00 -12.16 7.34
C GLY A 259 -0.05 -13.49 6.61
N GLY A 260 -0.94 -13.64 5.60
CA GLY A 260 -1.07 -14.89 4.84
C GLY A 260 -2.20 -14.84 3.82
N GLY A 261 -2.49 -16.00 3.23
CA GLY A 261 -3.58 -16.18 2.27
C GLY A 261 -3.36 -15.47 0.93
N VAL A 262 -4.44 -15.30 0.18
CA VAL A 262 -4.45 -14.63 -1.12
C VAL A 262 -5.46 -13.48 -1.10
N THR A 263 -4.97 -12.26 -1.22
CA THR A 263 -5.80 -11.06 -1.33
C THR A 263 -5.69 -10.46 -2.72
N THR A 264 -6.82 -10.31 -3.40
CA THR A 264 -6.89 -9.66 -4.71
C THR A 264 -7.85 -8.48 -4.64
N ILE A 265 -7.36 -7.30 -5.00
CA ILE A 265 -8.15 -6.07 -4.95
C ILE A 265 -8.10 -5.40 -6.33
N LYS A 266 -9.29 -5.08 -6.86
CA LYS A 266 -9.43 -4.32 -8.08
C LYS A 266 -10.31 -3.10 -7.83
N THR A 267 -9.80 -1.91 -8.19
CA THR A 267 -10.59 -0.68 -8.19
C THR A 267 -10.64 -0.08 -9.59
N THR A 268 -11.85 0.22 -10.05
CA THR A 268 -12.10 0.84 -11.37
C THR A 268 -12.74 2.22 -11.24
N GLY A 269 -13.19 2.60 -10.04
CA GLY A 269 -13.68 3.94 -9.74
C GLY A 269 -12.57 4.98 -9.86
N SER A 270 -12.94 6.24 -10.02
CA SER A 270 -12.03 7.38 -10.12
C SER A 270 -12.08 8.24 -8.86
N ALA A 271 -11.05 9.04 -8.65
CA ALA A 271 -11.12 10.16 -7.70
C ALA A 271 -12.27 11.09 -8.09
N GLY A 272 -12.81 11.82 -7.13
CA GLY A 272 -13.91 12.75 -7.34
C GLY A 272 -14.38 13.36 -6.04
N GLU A 273 -15.32 14.26 -6.13
CA GLU A 273 -15.94 14.84 -4.94
C GLU A 273 -16.89 13.84 -4.27
N VAL A 274 -16.69 13.66 -2.98
CA VAL A 274 -17.57 12.86 -2.10
C VAL A 274 -17.85 13.74 -0.89
N ASP A 275 -19.14 14.03 -0.64
CA ASP A 275 -19.58 14.91 0.43
C ASP A 275 -18.93 16.30 0.43
N GLY A 276 -18.61 16.82 -0.78
CA GLY A 276 -17.99 18.14 -0.97
C GLY A 276 -16.46 18.15 -0.81
N GLU A 277 -15.83 17.01 -0.59
CA GLU A 277 -14.38 16.87 -0.47
C GLU A 277 -13.79 16.03 -1.62
N LEU A 278 -12.67 16.50 -2.19
CA LEU A 278 -11.96 15.73 -3.20
C LEU A 278 -11.34 14.47 -2.57
N THR A 279 -11.84 13.33 -3.00
CA THR A 279 -11.47 12.03 -2.45
C THR A 279 -10.83 11.15 -3.52
N GLY A 280 -9.60 10.66 -3.24
CA GLY A 280 -8.90 9.71 -4.10
C GLY A 280 -9.47 8.29 -3.98
N VAL A 281 -9.25 7.49 -5.01
CA VAL A 281 -9.49 6.04 -5.02
C VAL A 281 -8.22 5.31 -4.57
N ALA A 282 -8.37 4.18 -3.89
CA ALA A 282 -7.23 3.33 -3.59
C ALA A 282 -7.62 1.84 -3.60
N GLY A 283 -6.66 0.99 -3.92
CA GLY A 283 -6.79 -0.43 -3.63
C GLY A 283 -6.84 -0.66 -2.12
N ILE A 284 -5.84 -0.17 -1.40
CA ILE A 284 -5.76 -0.18 0.06
C ILE A 284 -5.50 1.22 0.58
N LYS A 285 -6.25 1.62 1.62
CA LYS A 285 -5.97 2.79 2.45
C LYS A 285 -5.85 2.33 3.91
N ALA A 286 -4.66 2.52 4.48
CA ALA A 286 -4.35 2.24 5.87
C ALA A 286 -3.78 3.51 6.50
N ASP A 287 -4.59 4.26 7.25
CA ASP A 287 -4.20 5.62 7.65
C ASP A 287 -2.96 5.62 8.53
N LEU A 288 -2.91 4.74 9.54
CA LEU A 288 -1.79 4.73 10.48
C LEU A 288 -0.68 3.75 10.06
N ARG A 289 -1.01 2.51 9.63
CA ARG A 289 -0.01 1.47 9.36
C ARG A 289 -0.49 0.48 8.30
N PHE A 290 0.37 0.19 7.35
CA PHE A 290 0.27 -0.97 6.47
C PHE A 290 1.39 -1.95 6.80
N GLU A 291 1.08 -3.25 6.86
CA GLU A 291 2.08 -4.28 7.09
C GLU A 291 1.80 -5.52 6.24
N MET A 292 2.82 -5.95 5.49
CA MET A 292 2.83 -7.19 4.71
C MET A 292 3.91 -8.11 5.26
N VAL A 293 3.51 -9.28 5.76
CA VAL A 293 4.44 -10.25 6.39
C VAL A 293 4.55 -11.50 5.55
N ASP A 294 3.44 -12.00 5.01
CA ASP A 294 3.40 -13.22 4.19
C ASP A 294 2.15 -13.22 3.30
N GLY A 295 1.99 -14.27 2.48
CA GLY A 295 0.87 -14.44 1.55
C GLY A 295 1.06 -13.75 0.21
N VAL A 296 -0.05 -13.57 -0.52
CA VAL A 296 -0.06 -12.97 -1.86
C VAL A 296 -1.06 -11.81 -1.88
N LEU A 297 -0.56 -10.63 -2.24
CA LEU A 297 -1.36 -9.41 -2.40
C LEU A 297 -1.28 -8.91 -3.85
N ASN A 298 -2.42 -8.91 -4.53
CA ASN A 298 -2.55 -8.37 -5.89
C ASN A 298 -3.49 -7.15 -5.87
N VAL A 299 -2.99 -6.00 -6.29
CA VAL A 299 -3.75 -4.74 -6.34
C VAL A 299 -3.72 -4.19 -7.76
N THR A 300 -4.89 -3.98 -8.35
CA THR A 300 -5.03 -3.37 -9.67
C THR A 300 -5.96 -2.17 -9.60
N CYS A 301 -5.47 -0.98 -10.00
CA CYS A 301 -6.25 0.25 -10.00
C CYS A 301 -6.23 0.88 -11.39
N THR A 302 -7.41 1.03 -12.01
CA THR A 302 -7.54 1.54 -13.38
C THR A 302 -8.22 2.91 -13.47
N GLY A 303 -8.82 3.39 -12.38
CA GLY A 303 -9.47 4.70 -12.33
C GLY A 303 -8.48 5.87 -12.23
N THR A 304 -8.92 7.08 -12.58
CA THR A 304 -8.09 8.29 -12.48
C THR A 304 -7.90 8.70 -11.03
N GLY A 305 -6.71 9.20 -10.69
CA GLY A 305 -6.35 9.59 -9.32
C GLY A 305 -6.29 8.42 -8.34
N ALA A 306 -5.98 7.21 -8.83
CA ALA A 306 -5.95 6.02 -8.01
C ALA A 306 -4.58 5.79 -7.37
N LYS A 307 -4.58 5.26 -6.17
CA LYS A 307 -3.40 4.73 -5.50
C LYS A 307 -3.55 3.22 -5.30
N GLY A 308 -2.48 2.48 -5.51
CA GLY A 308 -2.50 1.03 -5.25
C GLY A 308 -2.62 0.76 -3.76
N ILE A 309 -1.57 1.08 -2.99
CA ILE A 309 -1.53 0.99 -1.53
C ILE A 309 -1.16 2.38 -0.99
N SER A 310 -1.91 2.88 -0.03
CA SER A 310 -1.66 4.22 0.51
C SER A 310 -1.92 4.29 2.02
N GLY A 311 -1.24 5.24 2.67
CA GLY A 311 -1.42 5.54 4.08
C GLY A 311 -0.86 6.92 4.44
N ASP A 312 -1.22 7.39 5.64
CA ASP A 312 -0.82 8.72 6.09
C ASP A 312 0.43 8.66 6.98
N ASN A 313 0.82 7.46 7.45
CA ASN A 313 1.99 7.32 8.31
C ASN A 313 2.96 6.25 7.76
N VAL A 314 2.92 4.98 8.15
CA VAL A 314 4.02 4.05 7.91
C VAL A 314 3.63 2.78 7.16
N ALA A 315 4.54 2.28 6.32
CA ALA A 315 4.43 0.96 5.69
C ALA A 315 5.62 0.07 6.02
N TYR A 316 5.33 -1.22 6.26
CA TYR A 316 6.31 -2.27 6.44
C TYR A 316 6.06 -3.41 5.46
N PHE A 317 7.08 -3.75 4.68
CA PHE A 317 7.10 -4.93 3.82
C PHE A 317 8.18 -5.89 4.36
N LYS A 318 7.73 -6.96 5.03
CA LYS A 318 8.59 -7.91 5.74
C LYS A 318 8.69 -9.25 5.01
N GLY A 319 7.73 -9.57 4.14
CA GLY A 319 7.66 -10.84 3.42
C GLY A 319 6.52 -10.91 2.43
N GLY A 320 6.23 -12.10 1.92
CA GLY A 320 5.16 -12.38 0.97
C GLY A 320 5.43 -11.88 -0.46
N THR A 321 4.38 -11.92 -1.27
CA THR A 321 4.43 -11.46 -2.68
C THR A 321 3.42 -10.34 -2.90
N VAL A 322 3.87 -9.18 -3.33
CA VAL A 322 3.06 -7.98 -3.58
C VAL A 322 3.15 -7.60 -5.06
N THR A 323 2.01 -7.49 -5.70
CA THR A 323 1.90 -6.96 -7.06
C THR A 323 0.92 -5.80 -7.06
N VAL A 324 1.40 -4.62 -7.47
CA VAL A 324 0.60 -3.40 -7.60
C VAL A 324 0.70 -2.90 -9.02
N ASP A 325 -0.45 -2.72 -9.68
CA ASP A 325 -0.55 -2.16 -11.03
C ASP A 325 -1.56 -1.01 -11.04
N VAL A 326 -1.06 0.21 -11.25
CA VAL A 326 -1.86 1.43 -11.34
C VAL A 326 -1.73 1.99 -12.74
N SER A 327 -2.76 1.79 -13.56
CA SER A 327 -2.79 2.23 -14.96
C SER A 327 -3.65 3.49 -15.19
N GLY A 328 -4.39 3.97 -14.18
CA GLY A 328 -5.20 5.17 -14.25
C GLY A 328 -4.40 6.44 -14.49
N ALA A 329 -5.00 7.43 -15.16
CA ALA A 329 -4.42 8.75 -15.31
C ALA A 329 -4.53 9.56 -14.00
N ASN A 330 -3.80 10.68 -13.90
CA ASN A 330 -4.02 11.64 -12.83
C ASN A 330 -5.44 12.24 -12.96
N TYR A 331 -6.09 12.52 -11.83
CA TYR A 331 -7.39 13.18 -11.78
C TYR A 331 -7.21 14.68 -11.67
N GLY A 332 -8.06 15.44 -12.36
CA GLY A 332 -8.03 16.91 -12.36
C GLY A 332 -6.94 17.47 -13.27
N THR A 333 -6.93 18.78 -13.39
CA THR A 333 -5.87 19.52 -14.08
C THR A 333 -5.00 20.15 -13.00
N SER A 334 -3.80 19.65 -12.79
CA SER A 334 -2.79 20.48 -12.15
C SER A 334 -2.54 21.62 -13.14
N SER A 335 -2.90 22.84 -12.76
CA SER A 335 -2.37 24.01 -13.41
C SER A 335 -0.90 24.15 -12.97
N SER A 336 -0.07 23.19 -13.37
CA SER A 336 1.36 23.41 -13.37
C SER A 336 1.60 24.52 -14.38
N VAL A 337 1.81 25.71 -13.88
CA VAL A 337 2.48 26.76 -14.62
C VAL A 337 3.90 26.27 -14.86
N SER A 338 4.07 25.38 -15.84
CA SER A 338 5.36 25.11 -16.46
C SER A 338 5.73 26.38 -17.27
N GLY A 339 6.13 27.41 -16.55
CA GLY A 339 6.59 28.67 -17.07
C GLY A 339 8.09 28.84 -16.85
N PHE A 340 8.89 27.90 -17.38
CA PHE A 340 10.26 28.20 -17.76
C PHE A 340 10.39 28.09 -19.28
N GLY A 341 9.81 29.10 -19.95
CA GLY A 341 10.21 29.44 -21.31
C GLY A 341 11.49 30.29 -21.24
N PRO A 342 12.52 30.04 -22.06
CA PRO A 342 13.69 30.91 -22.12
C PRO A 342 13.32 32.23 -22.84
N GLY A 343 13.26 33.32 -22.09
CA GLY A 343 13.18 34.66 -22.68
C GLY A 343 12.12 35.59 -22.11
N GLY A 344 12.42 36.25 -21.00
CA GLY A 344 11.66 37.38 -20.50
C GLY A 344 12.52 38.26 -19.61
N GLY A 345 13.01 39.39 -20.16
CA GLY A 345 13.98 40.29 -19.54
C GLY A 345 13.54 40.86 -18.19
N HIS A 346 14.47 40.98 -17.30
CA HIS A 346 14.36 41.68 -16.03
C HIS A 346 14.22 43.18 -16.24
N GLY A 347 13.09 43.74 -15.82
CA GLY A 347 12.96 45.16 -15.49
C GLY A 347 13.12 45.36 -13.98
N PRO A 348 13.89 46.35 -13.51
CA PRO A 348 14.08 46.58 -12.09
C PRO A 348 12.95 47.42 -11.50
N GLY A 349 12.27 46.93 -10.50
CA GLY A 349 11.42 47.73 -9.64
C GLY A 349 10.00 47.20 -9.42
N GLY A 350 9.77 46.53 -8.29
CA GLY A 350 8.43 46.22 -7.82
C GLY A 350 8.50 45.53 -6.46
N TRP A 351 8.02 46.18 -5.43
CA TRP A 351 7.96 45.70 -4.03
C TRP A 351 7.03 44.53 -3.83
N PRO A 352 7.26 43.65 -2.83
CA PRO A 352 6.51 42.43 -2.64
C PRO A 352 5.18 42.70 -1.94
N GLY A 353 4.10 42.55 -2.65
CA GLY A 353 2.76 42.39 -2.10
C GLY A 353 2.46 40.91 -2.02
N GLY A 354 2.57 40.30 -0.83
CA GLY A 354 2.21 38.93 -0.60
C GLY A 354 0.70 38.71 -0.78
N GLY A 355 0.34 38.14 -1.90
CA GLY A 355 -0.96 37.49 -2.10
C GLY A 355 -0.73 36.00 -2.11
N GLN A 356 -0.94 35.33 -0.98
CA GLN A 356 -1.10 33.89 -0.92
C GLN A 356 -2.39 33.55 -1.67
N SER A 357 -2.30 33.25 -2.96
CA SER A 357 -3.38 32.59 -3.67
C SER A 357 -3.34 31.12 -3.21
N SER A 358 -4.22 30.77 -2.29
CA SER A 358 -4.60 29.39 -2.06
C SER A 358 -5.33 28.89 -3.32
N SER A 359 -4.60 28.46 -4.33
CA SER A 359 -5.15 27.60 -5.36
C SER A 359 -5.42 26.28 -4.64
N SER A 360 -6.69 25.97 -4.39
CA SER A 360 -7.09 24.60 -4.05
C SER A 360 -6.64 23.71 -5.22
N ASP A 361 -5.60 22.92 -5.00
CA ASP A 361 -5.13 21.98 -6.01
C ASP A 361 -6.17 20.87 -6.12
N ASN A 362 -7.03 20.96 -7.12
CA ASN A 362 -8.10 19.99 -7.39
C ASN A 362 -7.57 18.80 -8.19
N SER A 363 -6.36 18.37 -7.92
CA SER A 363 -5.74 17.23 -8.57
C SER A 363 -5.42 16.07 -7.61
N VAL A 364 -5.52 14.85 -8.10
CA VAL A 364 -5.08 13.64 -7.39
C VAL A 364 -4.19 12.83 -8.32
N ALA A 365 -2.93 12.68 -7.93
CA ALA A 365 -1.97 11.87 -8.67
C ALA A 365 -2.26 10.37 -8.54
N SER A 366 -2.08 9.63 -9.65
CA SER A 366 -2.13 8.17 -9.66
C SER A 366 -0.76 7.61 -9.33
N LYS A 367 -0.63 6.84 -8.23
CA LYS A 367 0.64 6.31 -7.72
C LYS A 367 0.52 4.83 -7.35
N GLY A 368 1.61 4.09 -7.42
CA GLY A 368 1.61 2.68 -7.03
C GLY A 368 1.44 2.51 -5.53
N ILE A 369 2.51 2.70 -4.77
CA ILE A 369 2.53 2.72 -3.30
C ILE A 369 2.84 4.14 -2.84
N LYS A 370 2.04 4.70 -1.91
CA LYS A 370 2.23 6.07 -1.43
C LYS A 370 1.95 6.18 0.06
N PHE A 371 2.96 6.63 0.83
CA PHE A 371 2.81 6.93 2.26
C PHE A 371 3.26 8.35 2.59
N ASP A 372 2.54 9.03 3.50
CA ASP A 372 2.93 10.37 3.95
C ASP A 372 4.01 10.35 5.04
N GLY A 373 4.26 9.20 5.65
CA GLY A 373 5.38 8.96 6.55
C GLY A 373 6.45 8.06 5.92
N ASN A 374 6.94 7.09 6.66
CA ASN A 374 8.09 6.26 6.30
C ASN A 374 7.69 4.94 5.60
N LEU A 375 8.63 4.36 4.85
CA LEU A 375 8.47 3.07 4.20
C LEU A 375 9.70 2.20 4.43
N TYR A 376 9.47 0.99 4.95
CA TYR A 376 10.51 0.03 5.30
C TYR A 376 10.29 -1.29 4.55
N ILE A 377 11.35 -1.77 3.89
CA ILE A 377 11.35 -3.04 3.16
C ILE A 377 12.45 -3.91 3.71
N SER A 378 12.08 -4.99 4.40
CA SER A 378 13.05 -5.96 4.94
C SER A 378 12.92 -7.35 4.31
N GLY A 379 11.91 -7.59 3.46
CA GLY A 379 11.70 -8.87 2.80
C GLY A 379 10.59 -8.84 1.76
N GLY A 380 10.30 -10.01 1.17
CA GLY A 380 9.25 -10.22 0.19
C GLY A 380 9.68 -9.96 -1.27
N HIS A 381 8.73 -10.26 -2.17
CA HIS A 381 8.84 -9.95 -3.60
C HIS A 381 7.80 -8.87 -3.94
N ILE A 382 8.27 -7.68 -4.24
CA ILE A 382 7.42 -6.49 -4.41
C ILE A 382 7.55 -6.00 -5.84
N THR A 383 6.47 -6.07 -6.60
CA THR A 383 6.38 -5.55 -7.97
C THR A 383 5.38 -4.41 -8.01
N VAL A 384 5.83 -3.21 -8.38
CA VAL A 384 4.99 -2.02 -8.46
C VAL A 384 5.13 -1.38 -9.84
N LYS A 385 4.00 -1.16 -10.50
CA LYS A 385 3.93 -0.41 -11.74
C LYS A 385 2.96 0.74 -11.62
N SER A 386 3.40 1.92 -12.03
CA SER A 386 2.58 3.12 -12.13
C SER A 386 2.71 3.74 -13.51
N ALA A 387 1.60 3.96 -14.20
CA ALA A 387 1.63 4.46 -15.56
C ALA A 387 1.85 5.97 -15.67
N LYS A 388 1.66 6.74 -14.58
CA LYS A 388 1.57 8.21 -14.66
C LYS A 388 2.34 8.98 -13.61
N HIS A 389 2.68 8.37 -12.49
CA HIS A 389 3.39 9.01 -11.39
C HIS A 389 4.24 7.96 -10.69
N GLU A 390 4.90 8.27 -9.58
CA GLU A 390 5.85 7.38 -8.92
C GLU A 390 5.27 5.97 -8.68
N ALA A 391 6.11 4.96 -8.86
CA ALA A 391 5.71 3.61 -8.49
C ALA A 391 5.70 3.44 -6.97
N ILE A 392 6.73 3.92 -6.28
CA ILE A 392 6.82 3.89 -4.81
C ILE A 392 7.20 5.29 -4.33
N GLU A 393 6.39 5.87 -3.44
CA GLU A 393 6.67 7.16 -2.79
C GLU A 393 6.49 7.04 -1.28
N ALA A 394 7.43 7.56 -0.53
CA ALA A 394 7.26 7.92 0.87
C ALA A 394 7.65 9.39 1.06
N LYS A 395 6.81 10.20 1.74
CA LYS A 395 7.20 11.58 2.06
C LYS A 395 8.20 11.67 3.21
N GLY A 396 8.34 10.62 3.99
CA GLY A 396 9.39 10.43 4.97
C GLY A 396 10.59 9.71 4.37
N VAL A 397 11.21 8.84 5.18
CA VAL A 397 12.36 8.05 4.76
C VAL A 397 11.94 6.75 4.06
N ILE A 398 12.81 6.27 3.16
CA ILE A 398 12.73 4.91 2.62
C ILE A 398 13.96 4.14 3.07
N GLN A 399 13.75 2.93 3.62
CA GLN A 399 14.85 2.03 3.94
C GLN A 399 14.59 0.63 3.38
N VAL A 400 15.58 0.09 2.67
CA VAL A 400 15.58 -1.26 2.13
C VAL A 400 16.72 -2.05 2.78
N THR A 401 16.38 -3.09 3.56
CA THR A 401 17.36 -3.97 4.21
C THR A 401 17.32 -5.38 3.65
N GLY A 402 16.29 -5.74 2.85
CA GLY A 402 16.11 -7.06 2.26
C GLY A 402 14.98 -7.09 1.26
N GLY A 403 14.69 -8.29 0.74
CA GLY A 403 13.64 -8.51 -0.28
C GLY A 403 14.08 -8.20 -1.71
N GLU A 404 13.16 -8.41 -2.64
CA GLU A 404 13.30 -8.08 -4.05
C GLU A 404 12.24 -7.05 -4.43
N VAL A 405 12.66 -5.87 -4.89
CA VAL A 405 11.80 -4.76 -5.28
C VAL A 405 11.94 -4.50 -6.76
N TYR A 406 10.84 -4.52 -7.50
CA TYR A 406 10.75 -4.12 -8.89
C TYR A 406 9.78 -2.93 -9.00
N ALA A 407 10.30 -1.74 -9.27
CA ALA A 407 9.54 -0.52 -9.45
C ALA A 407 9.67 -0.01 -10.89
N TYR A 408 8.53 0.26 -11.53
CA TYR A 408 8.46 0.81 -12.88
C TYR A 408 7.48 1.99 -12.93
N SER A 409 7.93 3.13 -13.46
CA SER A 409 7.11 4.33 -13.55
C SER A 409 7.39 5.15 -14.82
N SER A 410 6.49 6.09 -15.12
CA SER A 410 6.74 7.17 -16.08
C SER A 410 7.23 8.47 -15.40
N ASP A 411 7.26 8.50 -14.09
CA ASP A 411 7.86 9.50 -13.21
C ASP A 411 8.97 8.81 -12.43
N ASP A 412 9.37 9.28 -11.24
CA ASP A 412 10.36 8.56 -10.44
C ASP A 412 9.91 7.12 -10.15
N ALA A 413 10.81 6.17 -10.32
CA ALA A 413 10.41 4.82 -9.99
C ALA A 413 10.27 4.64 -8.46
N ILE A 414 11.22 5.16 -7.68
CA ILE A 414 11.13 5.21 -6.22
C ILE A 414 11.57 6.60 -5.74
N ASN A 415 10.68 7.30 -5.02
CA ASN A 415 10.92 8.64 -4.50
C ASN A 415 10.79 8.69 -2.98
N ALA A 416 11.81 9.21 -2.29
CA ALA A 416 11.80 9.48 -0.86
C ALA A 416 11.80 11.00 -0.60
N GLY A 417 10.82 11.48 0.14
CA GLY A 417 10.77 12.89 0.60
C GLY A 417 11.83 13.21 1.67
N GLY A 418 12.37 12.19 2.34
CA GLY A 418 13.48 12.25 3.28
C GLY A 418 14.70 11.49 2.77
N ASP A 419 15.47 10.92 3.69
CA ASP A 419 16.63 10.10 3.34
C ASP A 419 16.21 8.75 2.74
N PHE A 420 16.99 8.24 1.77
CA PHE A 420 16.80 6.93 1.19
C PHE A 420 18.03 6.06 1.45
N THR A 421 17.85 4.92 2.11
CA THR A 421 18.96 4.02 2.43
C THR A 421 18.69 2.62 1.87
N ILE A 422 19.70 2.04 1.20
CA ILE A 422 19.72 0.64 0.77
C ILE A 422 20.88 -0.03 1.47
N ASP A 423 20.57 -0.83 2.50
CA ASP A 423 21.54 -1.60 3.29
C ASP A 423 21.68 -3.04 2.75
N GLY A 424 20.68 -3.54 2.02
CA GLY A 424 20.62 -4.92 1.49
C GLY A 424 19.45 -5.14 0.55
N GLY A 425 19.19 -6.41 0.22
CA GLY A 425 18.13 -6.79 -0.74
C GLY A 425 18.51 -6.52 -2.19
N ALA A 426 17.51 -6.56 -3.06
CA ALA A 426 17.66 -6.33 -4.49
C ALA A 426 16.61 -5.31 -4.97
N VAL A 427 17.04 -4.22 -5.59
CA VAL A 427 16.18 -3.13 -6.04
C VAL A 427 16.39 -2.90 -7.54
N TYR A 428 15.32 -3.09 -8.31
CA TYR A 428 15.23 -2.64 -9.69
C TYR A 428 14.29 -1.45 -9.75
N ALA A 429 14.79 -0.31 -10.20
CA ALA A 429 14.04 0.92 -10.31
C ALA A 429 14.18 1.49 -11.72
N GLN A 430 13.09 1.50 -12.48
CA GLN A 430 13.09 2.03 -13.84
C GLN A 430 12.08 3.15 -13.99
N SER A 431 12.58 4.33 -14.28
CA SER A 431 11.80 5.44 -14.80
C SER A 431 11.90 5.55 -16.32
N THR A 432 10.82 6.02 -16.94
CA THR A 432 10.80 6.36 -18.37
C THR A 432 10.70 7.87 -18.63
N GLY A 433 10.54 8.67 -17.60
CA GLY A 433 10.35 10.13 -17.72
C GLY A 433 11.10 10.96 -16.69
N ASN A 434 11.62 10.35 -15.61
CA ASN A 434 12.32 11.02 -14.53
C ASN A 434 13.44 10.13 -13.97
N ASP A 435 13.68 10.13 -12.65
CA ASP A 435 14.78 9.42 -11.99
C ASP A 435 14.43 7.96 -11.65
N GLY A 436 15.45 7.10 -11.66
CA GLY A 436 15.27 5.72 -11.18
C GLY A 436 15.03 5.69 -9.68
N LEU A 437 15.97 6.20 -8.91
CA LEU A 437 15.88 6.44 -7.48
C LEU A 437 16.06 7.92 -7.22
N ASP A 438 15.11 8.54 -6.53
CA ASP A 438 15.18 9.94 -6.10
C ASP A 438 15.06 10.06 -4.59
N ALA A 439 15.86 10.94 -3.99
CA ALA A 439 15.77 11.30 -2.58
C ALA A 439 15.87 12.80 -2.38
N ASN A 440 14.85 13.39 -1.78
CA ASN A 440 14.91 14.79 -1.33
C ASN A 440 15.87 14.99 -0.13
N GLY A 441 16.29 13.89 0.52
CA GLY A 441 17.33 13.81 1.53
C GLY A 441 18.65 13.28 0.97
N ASN A 442 19.46 12.65 1.84
CA ASN A 442 20.61 11.89 1.39
C ASN A 442 20.17 10.54 0.83
N LEU A 443 20.86 10.07 -0.21
CA LEU A 443 20.71 8.71 -0.69
C LEU A 443 21.97 7.90 -0.35
N SER A 444 21.80 6.76 0.33
CA SER A 444 22.93 5.92 0.78
C SER A 444 22.79 4.50 0.26
N ILE A 445 23.74 4.02 -0.53
CA ILE A 445 23.85 2.63 -0.95
C ILE A 445 25.01 2.00 -0.22
N LYS A 446 24.70 1.12 0.75
CA LYS A 446 25.68 0.48 1.63
C LYS A 446 25.82 -1.02 1.34
N GLY A 447 24.85 -1.62 0.65
CA GLY A 447 24.84 -3.04 0.33
C GLY A 447 23.76 -3.41 -0.69
N GLY A 448 23.58 -4.71 -0.91
CA GLY A 448 22.56 -5.24 -1.81
C GLY A 448 22.90 -5.11 -3.29
N LEU A 449 21.87 -5.30 -4.11
CA LEU A 449 21.90 -5.14 -5.57
C LEU A 449 20.99 -3.97 -5.98
N VAL A 450 21.53 -2.98 -6.65
CA VAL A 450 20.78 -1.84 -7.19
C VAL A 450 20.92 -1.83 -8.71
N PHE A 451 19.82 -1.98 -9.41
CA PHE A 451 19.74 -1.81 -10.85
C PHE A 451 18.77 -0.66 -11.14
N ALA A 452 19.30 0.54 -11.30
CA ALA A 452 18.52 1.75 -11.48
C ALA A 452 18.66 2.31 -12.90
N LEU A 453 17.55 2.84 -13.43
CA LEU A 453 17.47 3.42 -14.77
C LEU A 453 16.69 4.73 -14.69
N GLY A 454 17.35 5.84 -15.03
CA GLY A 454 16.73 7.15 -15.26
C GLY A 454 16.39 7.34 -16.73
N SER A 455 15.59 8.34 -17.02
CA SER A 455 15.18 8.66 -18.40
C SER A 455 16.27 9.36 -19.21
N GLY A 456 17.28 9.91 -18.55
CA GLY A 456 18.42 10.63 -19.16
C GLY A 456 18.14 12.13 -19.37
N GLY A 457 19.13 12.84 -19.82
CA GLY A 457 19.12 14.29 -19.88
C GLY A 457 19.55 14.90 -18.56
N ALA A 458 18.64 15.52 -17.84
CA ALA A 458 18.85 15.98 -16.47
C ALA A 458 18.58 14.88 -15.44
N GLU A 459 17.80 13.88 -15.83
CA GLU A 459 17.29 12.83 -14.96
C GLU A 459 18.26 11.64 -14.86
N LEU A 460 18.50 11.16 -13.66
CA LEU A 460 19.56 10.21 -13.35
C LEU A 460 19.02 8.80 -13.01
N ALA A 461 19.91 7.82 -13.01
CA ALA A 461 19.56 6.52 -12.45
C ALA A 461 19.42 6.59 -10.92
N VAL A 462 20.27 7.38 -10.26
CA VAL A 462 20.29 7.57 -8.81
C VAL A 462 20.55 9.04 -8.52
N ASP A 463 19.55 9.71 -7.99
CA ASP A 463 19.56 11.13 -7.64
C ASP A 463 19.46 11.37 -6.13
N ALA A 464 20.08 12.42 -5.66
CA ALA A 464 19.97 12.94 -4.30
C ALA A 464 20.00 14.47 -4.39
N ASN A 465 19.14 15.16 -3.65
CA ASN A 465 18.92 16.61 -3.72
C ASN A 465 20.18 17.44 -3.43
N SER A 466 21.11 17.46 -4.39
CA SER A 466 22.37 18.20 -4.30
C SER A 466 22.17 19.72 -4.22
N GLU A 467 21.08 20.25 -4.76
CA GLU A 467 20.66 21.64 -4.66
C GLU A 467 20.40 22.06 -3.21
N ALA A 468 19.88 21.13 -2.39
CA ALA A 468 19.71 21.30 -0.95
C ALA A 468 20.92 20.82 -0.13
N GLN A 469 22.09 20.64 -0.77
CA GLN A 469 23.35 20.17 -0.15
C GLN A 469 23.26 18.73 0.39
N LYS A 470 22.32 17.95 -0.11
CA LYS A 470 22.26 16.51 0.15
C LYS A 470 23.25 15.77 -0.75
N LYS A 471 23.52 14.51 -0.44
CA LYS A 471 24.53 13.74 -1.17
C LYS A 471 24.11 12.30 -1.40
N LEU A 472 24.58 11.76 -2.51
CA LEU A 472 24.66 10.33 -2.74
C LEU A 472 25.93 9.76 -2.09
N TYR A 473 25.75 8.74 -1.26
CA TYR A 473 26.85 7.96 -0.65
C TYR A 473 26.83 6.55 -1.23
N VAL A 474 27.97 6.10 -1.78
CA VAL A 474 28.17 4.73 -2.24
C VAL A 474 29.29 4.11 -1.43
N THR A 475 28.95 3.22 -0.51
CA THR A 475 29.91 2.56 0.40
C THR A 475 29.97 1.05 0.20
N GLY A 476 29.00 0.46 -0.53
CA GLY A 476 28.92 -0.98 -0.78
C GLY A 476 27.90 -1.35 -1.84
N GLY A 477 27.68 -2.65 -2.02
CA GLY A 477 26.68 -3.21 -2.92
C GLY A 477 27.15 -3.40 -4.37
N THR A 478 26.30 -4.04 -5.17
CA THR A 478 26.43 -4.12 -6.63
C THR A 478 25.50 -3.11 -7.26
N ILE A 479 26.01 -2.18 -8.04
CA ILE A 479 25.26 -1.07 -8.63
C ILE A 479 25.39 -1.13 -10.14
N ILE A 480 24.24 -1.10 -10.81
CA ILE A 480 24.10 -0.95 -12.25
C ILE A 480 23.21 0.28 -12.45
N ALA A 481 23.82 1.40 -12.83
CA ALA A 481 23.13 2.67 -13.00
C ALA A 481 23.15 3.06 -14.49
N VAL A 482 21.99 3.06 -15.11
CA VAL A 482 21.75 3.47 -16.50
C VAL A 482 21.14 4.87 -16.50
N GLY A 483 21.90 5.89 -16.81
CA GLY A 483 21.57 7.31 -16.68
C GLY A 483 22.57 8.07 -15.81
N GLY A 484 23.45 7.35 -15.09
CA GLY A 484 24.48 7.95 -14.24
C GLY A 484 24.07 8.05 -12.77
N LEU A 485 24.93 8.66 -11.98
CA LEU A 485 24.76 8.92 -10.55
C LEU A 485 24.85 10.43 -10.30
N GLU A 486 24.20 10.90 -9.23
CA GLU A 486 24.23 12.29 -8.79
C GLU A 486 25.66 12.88 -8.75
N SER A 487 25.76 14.15 -9.15
CA SER A 487 27.02 14.90 -9.13
C SER A 487 27.48 15.18 -7.69
N GLY A 488 28.80 15.16 -7.47
CA GLY A 488 29.35 15.40 -6.13
C GLY A 488 29.11 14.23 -5.14
N ALA A 489 28.75 13.04 -5.64
CA ALA A 489 28.59 11.85 -4.83
C ALA A 489 29.85 11.50 -4.03
N SER A 490 29.65 10.97 -2.81
CA SER A 490 30.74 10.41 -1.98
C SER A 490 30.89 8.93 -2.28
N LEU A 491 31.91 8.59 -3.07
CA LEU A 491 32.14 7.24 -3.58
C LEU A 491 33.29 6.56 -2.80
N SER A 492 32.97 5.90 -1.67
CA SER A 492 33.95 5.10 -0.93
C SER A 492 34.21 3.75 -1.59
N GLN A 493 33.23 3.21 -2.33
CA GLN A 493 33.40 2.09 -3.24
C GLN A 493 33.69 2.61 -4.64
N THR A 494 34.65 2.00 -5.34
CA THR A 494 34.98 2.40 -6.71
C THR A 494 33.81 2.22 -7.64
N CYS A 495 33.44 3.28 -8.35
CA CYS A 495 32.46 3.28 -9.43
C CYS A 495 33.20 3.45 -10.77
N TRP A 496 32.71 2.74 -11.80
CA TRP A 496 33.30 2.72 -13.12
C TRP A 496 32.29 3.21 -14.16
N SER A 497 32.67 4.15 -14.98
CA SER A 497 31.96 4.42 -16.22
C SER A 497 32.30 3.36 -17.25
N ALA A 498 31.29 2.68 -17.78
CA ALA A 498 31.41 1.71 -18.86
C ALA A 498 31.03 2.33 -20.24
N GLY A 499 31.00 3.67 -20.29
CA GLY A 499 30.62 4.42 -21.50
C GLY A 499 29.11 4.45 -21.68
N THR A 500 28.66 4.46 -22.94
CA THR A 500 27.23 4.51 -23.29
C THR A 500 26.65 3.10 -23.35
N VAL A 501 25.51 2.92 -22.69
CA VAL A 501 24.79 1.64 -22.67
C VAL A 501 24.29 1.25 -24.05
N LYS A 502 24.36 -0.04 -24.39
CA LYS A 502 23.70 -0.62 -25.55
C LYS A 502 22.33 -1.17 -25.16
N ALA A 503 21.32 -0.84 -25.94
CA ALA A 503 19.95 -1.32 -25.71
C ALA A 503 19.83 -2.84 -25.93
N ASN A 504 18.92 -3.49 -25.19
CA ASN A 504 18.59 -4.92 -25.29
C ASN A 504 19.80 -5.87 -25.22
N THR A 505 20.86 -5.48 -24.55
CA THR A 505 22.17 -6.13 -24.58
C THR A 505 22.44 -6.80 -23.23
N ALA A 506 22.98 -8.02 -23.28
CA ALA A 506 23.45 -8.72 -22.09
C ALA A 506 24.87 -8.28 -21.73
N TYR A 507 25.05 -7.95 -20.46
CA TYR A 507 26.32 -7.58 -19.85
C TYR A 507 26.68 -8.57 -18.73
N ALA A 508 27.95 -8.69 -18.42
CA ALA A 508 28.43 -9.45 -17.27
C ALA A 508 29.58 -8.71 -16.57
N LEU A 509 29.60 -8.83 -15.27
CA LEU A 509 30.58 -8.25 -14.34
C LEU A 509 31.52 -9.34 -13.85
N PHE A 510 32.82 -9.05 -13.78
CA PHE A 510 33.85 -10.01 -13.39
C PHE A 510 34.77 -9.42 -12.33
N ASP A 511 35.21 -10.27 -11.42
CA ASP A 511 36.33 -9.96 -10.52
C ASP A 511 37.70 -10.16 -11.21
N LYS A 512 38.78 -9.83 -10.51
CA LYS A 512 40.16 -9.95 -10.99
C LYS A 512 40.55 -11.38 -11.38
N ASP A 513 39.90 -12.39 -10.85
CA ASP A 513 40.16 -13.81 -11.11
C ASP A 513 39.27 -14.35 -12.25
N GLY A 514 38.46 -13.49 -12.87
CA GLY A 514 37.56 -13.81 -13.96
C GLY A 514 36.27 -14.50 -13.51
N LYS A 515 35.97 -14.50 -12.20
CA LYS A 515 34.71 -15.01 -11.67
C LYS A 515 33.59 -14.04 -12.01
N VAL A 516 32.46 -14.57 -12.45
CA VAL A 516 31.25 -13.78 -12.71
C VAL A 516 30.67 -13.29 -11.39
N LEU A 517 30.56 -11.98 -11.24
CA LEU A 517 29.87 -11.33 -10.12
C LEU A 517 28.37 -11.25 -10.34
N GLY A 518 27.95 -11.13 -11.60
CA GLY A 518 26.58 -11.11 -12.02
C GLY A 518 26.46 -10.78 -13.51
N ALA A 519 25.30 -11.08 -14.08
CA ALA A 519 24.97 -10.73 -15.44
C ALA A 519 23.62 -9.99 -15.49
N PHE A 520 23.48 -9.01 -16.37
CA PHE A 520 22.27 -8.24 -16.50
C PHE A 520 21.95 -7.97 -17.97
N LYS A 521 20.67 -7.71 -18.25
CA LYS A 521 20.20 -7.31 -19.57
C LYS A 521 19.62 -5.90 -19.51
N THR A 522 20.14 -5.05 -20.37
CA THR A 522 19.62 -3.68 -20.51
C THR A 522 18.27 -3.68 -21.22
N PRO A 523 17.35 -2.75 -20.88
CA PRO A 523 16.10 -2.57 -21.60
C PRO A 523 16.35 -1.97 -23.00
N SER A 524 15.27 -1.60 -23.68
CA SER A 524 15.33 -0.96 -25.01
C SER A 524 15.91 0.48 -24.99
N THR A 525 16.21 1.02 -23.81
CA THR A 525 16.83 2.33 -23.62
C THR A 525 18.31 2.26 -23.99
N GLY A 526 18.78 3.15 -24.85
CA GLY A 526 20.17 3.27 -25.24
C GLY A 526 20.68 4.71 -25.09
N ASN A 527 21.95 4.91 -25.35
CA ASN A 527 22.62 6.22 -25.34
C ASN A 527 22.70 6.93 -23.97
N LEU A 528 22.50 6.19 -22.88
CA LEU A 528 22.68 6.70 -21.52
C LEU A 528 24.03 6.25 -20.95
N THR A 529 24.57 7.02 -20.02
CA THR A 529 25.80 6.65 -19.30
C THR A 529 25.56 5.40 -18.46
N LEU A 530 26.41 4.38 -18.60
CA LEU A 530 26.39 3.20 -17.75
C LEU A 530 27.46 3.32 -16.68
N VAL A 531 27.04 3.34 -15.43
CA VAL A 531 27.92 3.29 -14.27
C VAL A 531 27.77 1.95 -13.58
N LEU A 532 28.89 1.30 -13.31
CA LEU A 532 28.98 -0.01 -12.68
C LEU A 532 29.80 0.08 -11.41
N SER A 533 29.37 -0.58 -10.34
CA SER A 533 30.13 -0.71 -9.10
C SER A 533 29.84 -2.07 -8.46
N ALA A 534 30.85 -2.73 -7.94
CA ALA A 534 30.73 -3.88 -7.06
C ALA A 534 32.03 -4.01 -6.23
N PRO A 535 32.00 -4.63 -5.04
CA PRO A 535 33.16 -4.68 -4.13
C PRO A 535 34.46 -5.23 -4.75
N SER A 536 34.36 -6.12 -5.72
CA SER A 536 35.51 -6.75 -6.37
C SER A 536 35.49 -6.61 -7.90
N LEU A 537 34.73 -5.64 -8.42
CA LEU A 537 34.63 -5.42 -9.87
C LEU A 537 35.98 -5.02 -10.47
N ASP A 538 36.44 -5.80 -11.42
CA ASP A 538 37.66 -5.57 -12.19
C ASP A 538 37.38 -5.29 -13.67
N SER A 539 36.46 -6.06 -14.26
CA SER A 539 36.14 -5.94 -15.68
C SER A 539 34.65 -6.22 -15.95
N ALA A 540 34.21 -5.75 -17.11
CA ALA A 540 32.85 -6.03 -17.60
C ALA A 540 32.89 -6.36 -19.10
N LYS A 541 31.93 -7.16 -19.54
CA LYS A 541 31.73 -7.49 -20.98
C LYS A 541 30.28 -7.25 -21.38
N TYR A 542 30.07 -6.91 -22.65
CA TYR A 542 28.76 -6.80 -23.27
C TYR A 542 28.66 -7.77 -24.48
N ASP A 543 27.44 -7.99 -24.98
CA ASP A 543 27.12 -8.98 -26.01
C ASP A 543 27.51 -10.40 -25.57
N VAL A 544 27.33 -10.68 -24.28
CA VAL A 544 27.63 -11.99 -23.70
C VAL A 544 26.45 -12.96 -23.86
N THR A 545 26.76 -14.26 -23.85
CA THR A 545 25.75 -15.32 -23.69
C THR A 545 25.70 -15.73 -22.23
N VAL A 546 24.50 -15.64 -21.62
CA VAL A 546 24.26 -15.96 -20.21
C VAL A 546 23.45 -17.25 -20.15
N SER A 547 23.86 -18.18 -19.27
CA SER A 547 23.17 -19.43 -19.03
C SER A 547 23.26 -19.85 -17.56
N GLY A 548 22.24 -20.58 -17.08
CA GLY A 548 22.16 -20.98 -15.67
C GLY A 548 22.03 -19.79 -14.71
N GLY A 549 22.17 -20.07 -13.41
CA GLY A 549 22.05 -19.08 -12.37
C GLY A 549 20.59 -18.83 -11.92
N THR A 550 20.44 -17.95 -10.95
CA THR A 550 19.13 -17.49 -10.42
C THR A 550 18.82 -16.12 -10.98
N THR A 551 17.64 -15.99 -11.58
CA THR A 551 17.21 -14.72 -12.16
C THR A 551 16.42 -13.88 -11.16
N LEU A 552 16.68 -12.57 -11.14
CA LEU A 552 15.93 -11.54 -10.41
C LEU A 552 15.28 -10.57 -11.40
N PHE A 553 14.29 -9.83 -10.93
CA PHE A 553 13.65 -8.75 -11.69
C PHE A 553 13.11 -9.21 -13.05
N ASN A 554 12.35 -10.32 -13.05
CA ASN A 554 11.80 -10.91 -14.29
C ASN A 554 12.87 -11.22 -15.36
N GLY A 555 14.08 -11.59 -14.93
CA GLY A 555 15.19 -11.95 -15.82
C GLY A 555 16.08 -10.80 -16.25
N ALA A 556 15.91 -9.61 -15.68
CA ALA A 556 16.81 -8.47 -15.96
C ALA A 556 18.20 -8.64 -15.34
N TYR A 557 18.33 -9.43 -14.26
CA TYR A 557 19.60 -9.76 -13.61
C TYR A 557 19.70 -11.26 -13.31
N THR A 558 20.92 -11.80 -13.36
CA THR A 558 21.19 -13.21 -13.08
C THR A 558 22.40 -13.34 -12.17
N GLU A 559 22.19 -13.95 -11.00
CA GLU A 559 23.26 -14.34 -10.07
C GLU A 559 23.78 -15.75 -10.37
N GLY A 560 25.06 -16.01 -10.15
CA GLY A 560 25.66 -17.33 -10.34
C GLY A 560 25.63 -17.82 -11.79
N ALA A 561 25.50 -16.92 -12.76
CA ALA A 561 25.44 -17.23 -14.17
C ALA A 561 26.75 -17.82 -14.70
N THR A 562 26.63 -18.72 -15.69
CA THR A 562 27.74 -19.05 -16.59
C THR A 562 27.69 -18.11 -17.79
N VAL A 563 28.82 -17.47 -18.07
CA VAL A 563 28.94 -16.46 -19.11
C VAL A 563 29.98 -16.88 -20.15
N SER A 564 29.66 -16.71 -21.43
CA SER A 564 30.60 -16.96 -22.54
C SER A 564 30.52 -15.85 -23.59
N GLY A 565 31.59 -15.70 -24.35
CA GLY A 565 31.68 -14.70 -25.43
C GLY A 565 31.76 -13.26 -24.91
N GLY A 566 31.28 -12.35 -25.74
CA GLY A 566 31.22 -10.92 -25.47
C GLY A 566 32.49 -10.14 -25.73
N SER A 567 32.34 -8.82 -25.78
CA SER A 567 33.41 -7.83 -25.94
C SER A 567 33.65 -7.08 -24.61
N GLY A 568 34.90 -6.77 -24.31
CA GLY A 568 35.25 -6.01 -23.09
C GLY A 568 34.67 -4.60 -23.10
N CYS A 569 34.15 -4.17 -21.97
CA CYS A 569 33.82 -2.76 -21.71
C CYS A 569 35.12 -1.98 -21.44
N ASN A 570 35.19 -0.76 -21.93
CA ASN A 570 36.28 0.15 -21.55
C ASN A 570 35.87 0.86 -20.24
N LEU A 571 36.35 0.34 -19.12
CA LEU A 571 36.06 0.91 -17.80
C LEU A 571 37.01 2.09 -17.50
N SER A 572 36.44 3.24 -17.14
CA SER A 572 37.16 4.39 -16.62
C SER A 572 36.63 4.79 -15.26
N SER A 573 37.50 5.30 -14.38
CA SER A 573 37.05 5.71 -13.05
C SER A 573 35.95 6.76 -13.15
N TYR A 574 34.86 6.53 -12.45
CA TYR A 574 33.75 7.47 -12.33
C TYR A 574 33.92 8.30 -11.04
N SER A 575 34.05 9.61 -11.17
CA SER A 575 34.29 10.52 -10.05
C SER A 575 33.09 11.37 -9.64
N GLY A 576 31.89 10.99 -10.09
CA GLY A 576 30.69 11.83 -10.03
C GLY A 576 30.59 12.72 -11.27
N GLY A 577 29.38 12.90 -11.81
CA GLY A 577 29.17 13.70 -13.02
C GLY A 577 29.75 15.10 -12.88
N GLY A 578 30.46 15.56 -13.90
CA GLY A 578 30.84 16.97 -14.00
C GLY A 578 29.56 17.80 -14.03
N GLY A 579 29.41 18.71 -13.08
CA GLY A 579 28.25 19.56 -12.95
C GLY A 579 27.81 20.11 -14.31
N HIS A 580 26.53 20.26 -14.51
CA HIS A 580 25.97 21.01 -15.61
C HIS A 580 26.67 22.38 -15.66
N GLY A 581 27.57 22.54 -16.64
CA GLY A 581 28.12 23.85 -16.91
C GLY A 581 26.96 24.75 -17.27
N GLY A 582 26.55 25.61 -16.36
CA GLY A 582 25.64 26.70 -16.66
C GLY A 582 26.15 27.40 -17.90
N PRO A 583 25.29 27.95 -18.77
CA PRO A 583 25.69 28.62 -19.99
C PRO A 583 26.66 29.72 -19.60
N GLY A 584 27.93 29.54 -20.01
CA GLY A 584 28.99 30.50 -19.75
C GLY A 584 28.59 31.89 -20.16
N GLY A 585 28.62 32.79 -19.19
CA GLY A 585 28.45 34.20 -19.48
C GLY A 585 29.53 34.69 -20.45
N TRP A 586 29.06 35.35 -21.48
CA TRP A 586 29.79 36.35 -22.27
C TRP A 586 29.23 37.71 -21.94
#